data_07f20c354057a9c90a1f39a9b3a9343d
#
_entry.id   07f20c354057a9c90a1f39a9b3a9343d
#
_cell.length_a   1.000
_cell.length_b   1.000
_cell.length_c   1.000
_cell.angle_alpha   90.00
_cell.angle_beta   90.00
_cell.angle_gamma   90.00
#
_symmetry.space_group_name_H-M   'P 1'
#
loop_
_entity.id
_entity.type
_entity.pdbx_description
1 polymer ?
#
loop_
_entity_poly.entity_id
_entity_poly.type
_entity_poly.pdbx_seq_one_letter_code
_entity_poly.pdbx_strand_id
1 'polypeptide(L)'
;KEKDLLIQSTYNNLVTYRNNNGRWEQNKILQGFSSPSRFLQVDFQQNIWVGHSIVGVNRLQTNSNVDSIISIENIGQEHGLNFQTNRIYKIENRIVIPTGSGFLRWNDLNERFEPFGELNAQLQGFEKAHAVASLPDDKYWLIKDDEWGLFEIRFGKANLLYRVIPDMFNMELVEENEKIIQLNDSLQLVCLDNGFAILNILQLNRLPEVNLPPNINDVRFWRNEKDSASIKPRMTRGMLISPAKFNNIRVTFASNEVIGTKRYFQYTLEGMDGEWSTWQTSTSVSYKRLPPGDYTFKVRTLNSKGILTPAAMVKFSIQPPFFLSWKAGILYICIILAISGISRNRYKKRIKQHFEQQQRQEQEKIQKEREENERVIMRIQN
;
A
#
# COMPACT_ATOMS: atom_id res chain seq x y z
N LYS A 1 23.73 30.57 17.44
CA LYS A 1 23.68 30.50 15.98
C LYS A 1 24.61 31.55 15.42
N GLU A 2 25.86 31.21 15.13
CA GLU A 2 26.69 32.07 14.28
C GLU A 2 26.11 31.99 12.87
N LYS A 3 25.44 33.06 12.41
CA LYS A 3 24.90 33.19 11.04
C LYS A 3 26.01 33.07 9.96
N ASP A 4 27.24 33.22 10.40
CA ASP A 4 28.43 33.30 9.55
C ASP A 4 29.32 32.05 9.62
N LEU A 5 28.78 30.92 10.13
CA LEU A 5 29.47 29.64 10.17
C LEU A 5 28.69 28.59 9.38
N LEU A 6 29.35 27.95 8.42
CA LEU A 6 28.83 26.83 7.64
C LEU A 6 29.71 25.61 7.90
N ILE A 7 29.10 24.44 8.03
CA ILE A 7 29.79 23.15 8.15
C ILE A 7 29.48 22.34 6.89
N GLN A 8 30.50 21.88 6.23
CA GLN A 8 30.41 21.02 5.06
C GLN A 8 31.00 19.64 5.37
N SER A 9 30.26 18.58 5.03
CA SER A 9 30.84 17.24 4.97
C SER A 9 31.60 17.05 3.65
N THR A 10 32.77 16.47 3.73
CA THR A 10 33.56 16.02 2.60
C THR A 10 33.69 14.50 2.64
N TYR A 11 34.36 13.92 1.68
CA TYR A 11 34.56 12.47 1.68
C TYR A 11 35.32 11.96 2.93
N ASN A 12 36.23 12.77 3.50
CA ASN A 12 37.07 12.35 4.61
C ASN A 12 36.88 13.15 5.89
N ASN A 13 36.32 14.36 5.82
CA ASN A 13 36.35 15.30 6.94
C ASN A 13 35.10 16.17 7.00
N LEU A 14 34.92 16.84 8.13
CA LEU A 14 34.04 18.01 8.27
C LEU A 14 34.89 19.27 8.19
N VAL A 15 34.45 20.23 7.37
CA VAL A 15 35.14 21.49 7.14
C VAL A 15 34.23 22.63 7.52
N THR A 16 34.74 23.62 8.23
CA THR A 16 34.03 24.85 8.56
C THR A 16 34.41 25.98 7.61
N TYR A 17 33.44 26.81 7.25
CA TYR A 17 33.61 28.04 6.48
C TYR A 17 33.05 29.20 7.27
N ARG A 18 33.70 30.37 7.21
CA ARG A 18 33.20 31.62 7.77
C ARG A 18 32.84 32.60 6.65
N ASN A 19 31.77 33.32 6.88
CA ASN A 19 31.35 34.38 5.96
C ASN A 19 32.05 35.68 6.39
N ASN A 20 32.96 36.13 5.53
CA ASN A 20 33.66 37.41 5.66
C ASN A 20 33.09 38.38 4.61
N ASN A 21 32.19 39.27 5.08
CA ASN A 21 31.59 40.30 4.18
C ASN A 21 30.93 39.74 2.91
N GLY A 22 30.18 38.65 3.04
CA GLY A 22 29.48 38.02 1.91
C GLY A 22 30.31 36.98 1.14
N ARG A 23 31.56 36.77 1.50
CA ARG A 23 32.43 35.75 0.90
C ARG A 23 32.67 34.62 1.88
N TRP A 24 32.32 33.38 1.50
CA TRP A 24 32.61 32.20 2.28
C TRP A 24 34.04 31.75 2.09
N GLU A 25 34.79 31.69 3.18
CA GLU A 25 36.19 31.25 3.18
C GLU A 25 36.35 30.04 4.10
N GLN A 26 37.18 29.08 3.65
CA GLN A 26 37.49 27.92 4.47
C GLN A 26 38.17 28.38 5.76
N ASN A 27 37.60 27.97 6.89
CA ASN A 27 38.13 28.31 8.19
C ASN A 27 39.02 27.21 8.75
N LYS A 28 38.44 26.03 9.05
CA LYS A 28 39.16 24.91 9.66
C LYS A 28 38.60 23.56 9.22
N ILE A 29 39.44 22.54 9.29
CA ILE A 29 39.02 21.12 9.27
C ILE A 29 38.77 20.72 10.72
N LEU A 30 37.58 20.20 11.06
CA LEU A 30 37.27 19.73 12.38
C LEU A 30 38.13 18.51 12.73
N GLN A 31 38.95 18.65 13.78
CA GLN A 31 39.78 17.56 14.25
C GLN A 31 38.94 16.52 14.99
N GLY A 32 39.35 15.24 14.95
CA GLY A 32 38.70 14.17 15.70
C GLY A 32 37.59 13.41 14.95
N PHE A 33 37.30 13.77 13.69
CA PHE A 33 36.38 13.04 12.85
C PHE A 33 36.92 12.88 11.43
N SER A 34 37.04 11.62 10.98
CA SER A 34 37.64 11.26 9.69
C SER A 34 36.85 10.11 9.07
N SER A 35 35.63 10.38 8.64
CA SER A 35 34.74 9.38 8.04
C SER A 35 33.91 9.96 6.92
N PRO A 36 33.64 9.17 5.85
CA PRO A 36 32.76 9.59 4.76
C PRO A 36 31.37 9.93 5.29
N SER A 37 30.89 11.10 4.99
CA SER A 37 29.63 11.62 5.49
C SER A 37 28.79 12.18 4.34
N ARG A 38 27.56 11.71 4.20
CA ARG A 38 26.69 12.12 3.11
C ARG A 38 25.59 13.09 3.56
N PHE A 39 25.02 12.82 4.70
CA PHE A 39 23.99 13.66 5.31
C PHE A 39 24.53 14.33 6.56
N LEU A 40 24.27 15.62 6.68
CA LEU A 40 24.67 16.40 7.83
C LEU A 40 23.50 17.28 8.28
N GLN A 41 23.22 17.25 9.59
CA GLN A 41 22.26 18.15 10.23
C GLN A 41 22.85 18.69 11.53
N VAL A 42 22.37 19.84 11.96
CA VAL A 42 22.71 20.42 13.27
C VAL A 42 21.43 20.55 14.07
N ASP A 43 21.38 19.95 15.26
CA ASP A 43 20.23 20.04 16.16
C ASP A 43 20.19 21.38 16.92
N PHE A 44 19.16 21.56 17.73
CA PHE A 44 19.01 22.80 18.52
C PHE A 44 20.04 22.91 19.66
N GLN A 45 20.61 21.80 20.10
CA GLN A 45 21.70 21.75 21.11
C GLN A 45 23.07 21.97 20.49
N GLN A 46 23.16 22.22 19.17
CA GLN A 46 24.39 22.38 18.37
C GLN A 46 25.19 21.09 18.20
N ASN A 47 24.60 19.91 18.46
CA ASN A 47 25.26 18.66 18.08
C ASN A 47 25.18 18.51 16.54
N ILE A 48 26.26 17.97 15.98
CA ILE A 48 26.34 17.68 14.56
C ILE A 48 25.93 16.23 14.36
N TRP A 49 24.89 16.01 13.61
CA TRP A 49 24.41 14.68 13.21
C TRP A 49 24.92 14.34 11.82
N VAL A 50 25.52 13.17 11.69
CA VAL A 50 26.19 12.75 10.46
C VAL A 50 25.67 11.39 10.04
N GLY A 51 25.14 11.31 8.83
CA GLY A 51 24.81 10.04 8.17
C GLY A 51 26.00 9.48 7.42
N HIS A 52 26.58 8.39 7.93
CA HIS A 52 27.69 7.68 7.32
C HIS A 52 27.16 6.61 6.36
N SER A 53 27.78 6.46 5.20
CA SER A 53 27.32 5.55 4.13
C SER A 53 27.27 4.06 4.54
N ILE A 54 28.08 3.65 5.52
CA ILE A 54 28.23 2.24 5.94
C ILE A 54 27.86 2.03 7.42
N VAL A 55 28.23 2.96 8.30
CA VAL A 55 28.14 2.78 9.77
C VAL A 55 26.82 3.26 10.36
N GLY A 56 25.99 3.97 9.58
CA GLY A 56 24.71 4.52 10.06
C GLY A 56 24.83 5.97 10.51
N VAL A 57 24.23 6.33 11.65
CA VAL A 57 24.14 7.70 12.15
C VAL A 57 25.06 7.93 13.34
N ASN A 58 25.80 9.03 13.32
CA ASN A 58 26.60 9.49 14.46
C ASN A 58 26.16 10.85 14.95
N ARG A 59 26.11 11.06 16.26
CA ARG A 59 25.94 12.34 16.92
C ARG A 59 27.30 12.81 17.43
N LEU A 60 27.72 13.99 16.98
CA LEU A 60 29.03 14.56 17.29
C LEU A 60 28.84 15.82 18.15
N GLN A 61 29.67 15.97 19.17
CA GLN A 61 29.75 17.20 19.94
C GLN A 61 31.05 17.92 19.62
N THR A 62 30.99 19.25 19.47
CA THR A 62 32.15 20.07 19.22
C THR A 62 32.56 20.85 20.49
N ASN A 63 33.79 21.28 20.54
CA ASN A 63 34.21 22.29 21.52
C ASN A 63 33.55 23.67 21.20
N SER A 64 33.67 24.62 22.11
CA SER A 64 33.05 25.96 21.98
C SER A 64 33.52 26.75 20.75
N ASN A 65 34.72 26.49 20.24
CA ASN A 65 35.28 27.15 19.06
C ASN A 65 34.90 26.48 17.73
N VAL A 66 34.20 25.34 17.76
CA VAL A 66 33.83 24.55 16.59
C VAL A 66 35.04 24.22 15.70
N ASP A 67 36.14 23.79 16.32
CA ASP A 67 37.36 23.39 15.62
C ASP A 67 37.79 21.95 15.89
N SER A 68 37.19 21.29 16.89
CA SER A 68 37.44 19.89 17.20
C SER A 68 36.19 19.18 17.72
N ILE A 69 36.09 17.90 17.41
CA ILE A 69 35.06 16.98 17.92
C ILE A 69 35.57 16.44 19.26
N ILE A 70 34.75 16.62 20.30
CA ILE A 70 35.06 16.18 21.68
C ILE A 70 34.35 14.87 22.05
N SER A 71 33.27 14.53 21.35
CA SER A 71 32.53 13.29 21.55
C SER A 71 31.91 12.81 20.25
N ILE A 72 31.95 11.49 20.06
CA ILE A 72 31.29 10.78 18.96
C ILE A 72 30.43 9.68 19.56
N GLU A 73 29.14 9.73 19.30
CA GLU A 73 28.17 8.73 19.72
C GLU A 73 27.59 8.05 18.49
N ASN A 74 27.69 6.73 18.44
CA ASN A 74 27.07 5.94 17.38
C ASN A 74 25.61 5.65 17.74
N ILE A 75 24.69 6.04 16.88
CA ILE A 75 23.25 5.90 17.10
C ILE A 75 22.78 4.62 16.42
N GLY A 76 22.43 3.62 17.22
CA GLY A 76 22.06 2.29 16.76
C GLY A 76 20.79 1.74 17.42
N GLN A 77 20.76 0.43 17.59
CA GLN A 77 19.59 -0.30 18.09
C GLN A 77 19.17 0.14 19.51
N GLU A 78 20.11 0.40 20.39
CA GLU A 78 19.89 0.93 21.74
C GLU A 78 19.18 2.28 21.75
N HIS A 79 19.37 3.06 20.67
CA HIS A 79 18.73 4.35 20.46
C HIS A 79 17.44 4.26 19.61
N GLY A 80 16.89 3.07 19.43
CA GLY A 80 15.64 2.85 18.69
C GLY A 80 15.77 2.72 17.16
N LEU A 81 17.00 2.61 16.62
CA LEU A 81 17.23 2.34 15.19
C LEU A 81 17.46 0.86 14.97
N ASN A 82 16.43 0.13 14.55
CA ASN A 82 16.48 -1.31 14.28
C ASN A 82 16.87 -1.65 12.83
N PHE A 83 17.29 -0.66 12.05
CA PHE A 83 17.67 -0.78 10.64
C PHE A 83 18.84 0.15 10.34
N GLN A 84 19.61 -0.17 9.32
CA GLN A 84 20.68 0.70 8.84
C GLN A 84 20.12 1.81 7.99
N THR A 85 20.48 3.05 8.30
CA THR A 85 20.17 4.23 7.50
C THR A 85 21.29 5.26 7.67
N ASN A 86 21.51 6.03 6.64
CA ASN A 86 22.36 7.22 6.69
C ASN A 86 21.55 8.50 6.45
N ARG A 87 20.23 8.38 6.16
CA ARG A 87 19.36 9.49 5.81
C ARG A 87 18.85 10.18 7.06
N ILE A 88 19.36 11.35 7.34
CA ILE A 88 18.94 12.23 8.43
C ILE A 88 18.51 13.57 7.89
N TYR A 89 17.39 14.03 8.38
CA TYR A 89 16.78 15.31 8.01
C TYR A 89 16.40 16.10 9.25
N LYS A 90 15.94 17.32 9.05
CA LYS A 90 15.43 18.18 10.11
C LYS A 90 14.07 18.74 9.74
N ILE A 91 13.07 18.48 10.60
CA ILE A 91 11.72 19.05 10.52
C ILE A 91 11.43 19.76 11.84
N GLU A 92 11.01 21.02 11.81
CA GLU A 92 10.75 21.85 12.99
C GLU A 92 11.89 21.82 14.04
N ASN A 93 13.14 21.91 13.58
CA ASN A 93 14.35 21.80 14.40
C ASN A 93 14.56 20.43 15.09
N ARG A 94 13.79 19.42 14.80
CA ARG A 94 13.96 18.04 15.29
C ARG A 94 14.66 17.19 14.27
N ILE A 95 15.60 16.37 14.70
CA ILE A 95 16.23 15.36 13.84
C ILE A 95 15.21 14.27 13.55
N VAL A 96 15.04 13.95 12.28
CA VAL A 96 14.09 12.93 11.80
C VAL A 96 14.75 11.96 10.85
N ILE A 97 14.26 10.73 10.85
CA ILE A 97 14.69 9.64 9.97
C ILE A 97 13.47 9.05 9.28
N PRO A 98 13.47 8.99 7.94
CA PRO A 98 12.44 8.27 7.19
C PRO A 98 12.66 6.76 7.27
N THR A 99 11.57 5.99 7.45
CA THR A 99 11.63 4.52 7.55
C THR A 99 10.97 3.81 6.37
N GLY A 100 10.38 4.57 5.42
CA GLY A 100 9.54 4.02 4.36
C GLY A 100 8.10 3.67 4.80
N SER A 101 7.84 3.68 6.11
CA SER A 101 6.48 3.49 6.68
C SER A 101 6.06 4.59 7.65
N GLY A 102 6.97 5.53 7.92
CA GLY A 102 6.77 6.68 8.79
C GLY A 102 8.08 7.40 9.05
N PHE A 103 8.00 8.53 9.72
CA PHE A 103 9.15 9.25 10.24
C PHE A 103 9.37 8.91 11.72
N LEU A 104 10.62 8.68 12.10
CA LEU A 104 11.08 8.70 13.49
C LEU A 104 11.61 10.08 13.81
N ARG A 105 11.43 10.53 15.04
CA ARG A 105 12.06 11.75 15.58
C ARG A 105 12.99 11.41 16.72
N TRP A 106 14.08 12.16 16.88
CA TRP A 106 14.91 12.09 18.07
C TRP A 106 14.19 12.69 19.27
N ASN A 107 14.18 11.97 20.38
CA ASN A 107 13.68 12.43 21.67
C ASN A 107 14.87 12.67 22.59
N ASP A 108 15.15 13.95 22.90
CA ASP A 108 16.29 14.34 23.73
C ASP A 108 16.18 13.89 25.18
N LEU A 109 14.97 13.66 25.70
CA LEU A 109 14.76 13.23 27.08
C LEU A 109 15.07 11.73 27.25
N ASN A 110 14.70 10.94 26.27
CA ASN A 110 14.86 9.49 26.28
C ASN A 110 16.13 9.04 25.53
N GLU A 111 16.83 9.96 24.89
CA GLU A 111 18.00 9.75 24.04
C GLU A 111 17.80 8.62 23.02
N ARG A 112 16.63 8.64 22.34
CA ARG A 112 16.28 7.62 21.36
C ARG A 112 15.37 8.14 20.26
N PHE A 113 15.36 7.44 19.14
CA PHE A 113 14.38 7.65 18.08
C PHE A 113 13.04 7.00 18.45
N GLU A 114 11.98 7.76 18.27
CA GLU A 114 10.59 7.35 18.51
C GLU A 114 9.71 7.68 17.29
N PRO A 115 8.62 6.93 17.04
CA PRO A 115 7.69 7.29 15.98
C PRO A 115 7.19 8.72 16.10
N PHE A 116 7.24 9.47 15.02
CA PHE A 116 6.70 10.85 14.99
C PHE A 116 5.18 10.78 14.66
N GLY A 117 4.41 10.14 15.58
CA GLY A 117 3.01 9.78 15.34
C GLY A 117 2.10 10.94 14.97
N GLU A 118 2.28 12.10 15.64
CA GLU A 118 1.52 13.32 15.38
C GLU A 118 1.73 13.85 13.94
N LEU A 119 2.96 13.79 13.43
CA LEU A 119 3.29 14.21 12.08
C LEU A 119 2.79 13.15 11.08
N ASN A 120 3.16 11.88 11.28
CA ASN A 120 2.82 10.79 10.38
C ASN A 120 1.32 10.72 10.09
N ALA A 121 0.47 10.94 11.08
CA ALA A 121 -0.98 10.91 10.92
C ALA A 121 -1.53 12.02 10.00
N GLN A 122 -0.77 13.06 9.72
CA GLN A 122 -1.20 14.23 8.94
C GLN A 122 -0.64 14.24 7.51
N LEU A 123 0.27 13.32 7.16
CA LEU A 123 1.03 13.37 5.91
C LEU A 123 0.31 12.81 4.68
N GLN A 124 -0.91 12.30 4.81
CA GLN A 124 -1.78 11.92 3.68
C GLN A 124 -1.12 10.97 2.64
N GLY A 125 -0.34 9.98 3.11
CA GLY A 125 0.40 9.05 2.28
C GLY A 125 1.87 9.41 2.07
N PHE A 126 2.31 10.60 2.51
CA PHE A 126 3.73 10.99 2.49
C PHE A 126 4.51 10.58 3.72
N GLU A 127 3.92 9.89 4.68
CA GLU A 127 4.66 9.18 5.73
C GLU A 127 5.61 8.13 5.14
N LYS A 128 5.37 7.68 3.90
CA LYS A 128 6.25 6.78 3.13
C LYS A 128 7.38 7.50 2.38
N ALA A 129 7.54 8.81 2.53
CA ALA A 129 8.61 9.54 1.88
C ALA A 129 9.98 9.04 2.33
N HIS A 130 10.90 8.92 1.37
CA HIS A 130 12.27 8.48 1.61
C HIS A 130 13.26 9.64 1.71
N ALA A 131 12.89 10.83 1.24
CA ALA A 131 13.73 12.02 1.31
C ALA A 131 12.92 13.28 1.69
N VAL A 132 13.64 14.25 2.27
CA VAL A 132 13.10 15.54 2.69
C VAL A 132 14.03 16.66 2.17
N ALA A 133 13.48 17.61 1.42
CA ALA A 133 14.19 18.84 1.09
C ALA A 133 13.59 20.01 1.88
N SER A 134 14.35 20.53 2.84
CA SER A 134 13.93 21.65 3.67
C SER A 134 14.08 22.97 2.93
N LEU A 135 13.07 23.81 2.99
CA LEU A 135 13.01 25.15 2.42
C LEU A 135 12.85 26.20 3.55
N PRO A 136 13.05 27.49 3.27
CA PRO A 136 12.66 28.55 4.20
C PRO A 136 11.17 28.52 4.56
N ASP A 137 10.80 29.22 5.65
CA ASP A 137 9.42 29.41 6.11
C ASP A 137 8.68 28.12 6.47
N ASP A 138 9.39 27.17 7.10
CA ASP A 138 8.85 25.88 7.56
C ASP A 138 8.19 25.05 6.46
N LYS A 139 8.71 25.18 5.22
CA LYS A 139 8.29 24.41 4.06
C LYS A 139 9.22 23.24 3.80
N TYR A 140 8.64 22.11 3.42
CA TYR A 140 9.35 20.87 3.22
C TYR A 140 8.80 20.13 2.01
N TRP A 141 9.65 19.74 1.08
CA TRP A 141 9.31 18.72 0.11
C TRP A 141 9.51 17.36 0.74
N LEU A 142 8.45 16.58 0.78
CA LEU A 142 8.49 15.15 1.11
C LEU A 142 8.46 14.38 -0.20
N ILE A 143 9.49 13.57 -0.43
CA ILE A 143 9.78 12.96 -1.72
C ILE A 143 9.56 11.46 -1.63
N LYS A 144 8.72 10.93 -2.51
CA LYS A 144 8.54 9.52 -2.82
C LYS A 144 8.95 9.27 -4.27
N ASP A 145 9.08 8.01 -4.66
CA ASP A 145 9.48 7.64 -6.02
C ASP A 145 8.49 8.14 -7.08
N ASP A 146 7.20 8.08 -6.78
CA ASP A 146 6.10 8.37 -7.71
C ASP A 146 5.47 9.75 -7.52
N GLU A 147 5.71 10.42 -6.39
CA GLU A 147 5.12 11.73 -6.11
C GLU A 147 5.91 12.54 -5.08
N TRP A 148 5.88 13.87 -5.22
CA TRP A 148 6.46 14.80 -4.27
C TRP A 148 5.38 15.69 -3.70
N GLY A 149 5.40 15.91 -2.37
CA GLY A 149 4.47 16.78 -1.66
C GLY A 149 5.19 17.97 -1.05
N LEU A 150 4.78 19.19 -1.38
CA LEU A 150 5.21 20.39 -0.66
C LEU A 150 4.30 20.61 0.53
N PHE A 151 4.85 20.52 1.71
CA PHE A 151 4.15 20.76 2.98
C PHE A 151 4.63 22.04 3.66
N GLU A 152 3.73 22.75 4.30
CA GLU A 152 4.03 23.65 5.37
C GLU A 152 3.85 22.89 6.69
N ILE A 153 4.94 22.74 7.46
CA ILE A 153 4.92 22.01 8.74
C ILE A 153 5.32 23.00 9.84
N ARG A 154 4.34 23.36 10.68
CA ARG A 154 4.53 24.36 11.71
C ARG A 154 3.72 24.03 12.96
N PHE A 155 4.37 24.08 14.13
CA PHE A 155 3.74 23.79 15.42
C PHE A 155 3.05 22.40 15.47
N GLY A 156 3.69 21.40 14.87
CA GLY A 156 3.18 20.04 14.80
C GLY A 156 1.99 19.83 13.85
N LYS A 157 1.64 20.85 13.05
CA LYS A 157 0.61 20.75 12.01
C LYS A 157 1.24 20.69 10.63
N ALA A 158 0.78 19.76 9.81
CA ALA A 158 1.24 19.58 8.45
C ALA A 158 0.11 19.89 7.45
N ASN A 159 0.33 20.89 6.60
CA ASN A 159 -0.58 21.29 5.53
C ASN A 159 0.06 20.97 4.17
N LEU A 160 -0.56 20.12 3.39
CA LEU A 160 -0.14 19.87 2.01
C LEU A 160 -0.50 21.09 1.15
N LEU A 161 0.51 21.77 0.59
CA LEU A 161 0.36 22.92 -0.28
C LEU A 161 0.22 22.49 -1.75
N TYR A 162 1.13 21.60 -2.19
CA TYR A 162 1.20 21.13 -3.57
C TYR A 162 1.60 19.66 -3.62
N ARG A 163 1.12 18.98 -4.65
CA ARG A 163 1.52 17.63 -5.01
C ARG A 163 2.01 17.65 -6.46
N VAL A 164 3.15 17.04 -6.72
CA VAL A 164 3.75 16.94 -8.06
C VAL A 164 3.97 15.46 -8.35
N ILE A 165 3.57 15.04 -9.54
CA ILE A 165 3.96 13.75 -10.11
C ILE A 165 5.09 14.02 -11.09
N PRO A 166 6.32 13.64 -10.79
CA PRO A 166 7.50 13.97 -11.60
C PRO A 166 7.39 13.45 -13.03
N ASP A 167 6.81 12.28 -13.25
CA ASP A 167 6.59 11.70 -14.58
C ASP A 167 5.73 12.57 -15.50
N MET A 168 4.87 13.44 -14.96
CA MET A 168 4.10 14.40 -15.78
C MET A 168 4.99 15.35 -16.55
N PHE A 169 6.20 15.57 -16.07
CA PHE A 169 7.15 16.56 -16.57
C PHE A 169 8.45 15.91 -17.07
N ASN A 170 8.50 14.57 -17.15
CA ASN A 170 9.74 13.81 -17.40
C ASN A 170 10.87 14.21 -16.45
N MET A 171 10.55 14.41 -15.17
CA MET A 171 11.51 14.76 -14.13
C MET A 171 11.88 13.51 -13.34
N GLU A 172 13.17 13.27 -13.21
CA GLU A 172 13.74 12.22 -12.39
C GLU A 172 14.80 12.83 -11.48
N LEU A 173 14.63 12.70 -10.18
CA LEU A 173 15.62 13.19 -9.21
C LEU A 173 16.83 12.27 -9.19
N VAL A 174 17.99 12.84 -8.88
CA VAL A 174 19.19 12.03 -8.62
C VAL A 174 18.96 11.20 -7.38
N GLU A 175 18.87 9.88 -7.55
CA GLU A 175 18.65 8.93 -6.45
C GLU A 175 19.66 9.14 -5.33
N GLU A 176 19.20 9.17 -4.09
CA GLU A 176 19.95 9.48 -2.88
C GLU A 176 20.59 10.88 -2.82
N ASN A 177 20.40 11.74 -3.81
CA ASN A 177 20.84 13.15 -3.82
C ASN A 177 19.70 14.10 -4.19
N GLU A 178 18.51 13.79 -3.77
CA GLU A 178 17.33 14.59 -4.04
C GLU A 178 17.51 16.02 -3.49
N LYS A 179 17.67 17.00 -4.40
CA LYS A 179 17.88 18.41 -4.04
C LYS A 179 16.84 19.29 -4.69
N ILE A 180 16.12 20.02 -3.86
CA ILE A 180 15.24 21.11 -4.27
C ILE A 180 15.66 22.35 -3.48
N ILE A 181 16.00 23.41 -4.17
CA ILE A 181 16.62 24.62 -3.59
C ILE A 181 15.72 25.81 -3.90
N GLN A 182 15.43 26.63 -2.91
CA GLN A 182 14.72 27.89 -3.13
C GLN A 182 15.66 28.92 -3.75
N LEU A 183 15.32 29.45 -4.92
CA LEU A 183 16.06 30.53 -5.59
C LEU A 183 15.57 31.92 -5.12
N ASN A 184 14.25 32.06 -4.97
CA ASN A 184 13.58 33.24 -4.42
C ASN A 184 12.19 32.86 -3.93
N ASP A 185 11.36 33.82 -3.53
CA ASP A 185 10.04 33.57 -2.95
C ASP A 185 9.08 32.76 -3.84
N SER A 186 9.33 32.72 -5.15
CA SER A 186 8.45 32.06 -6.11
C SER A 186 9.11 30.93 -6.90
N LEU A 187 10.43 30.92 -7.01
CA LEU A 187 11.16 29.98 -7.87
C LEU A 187 11.96 29.00 -7.05
N GLN A 188 11.85 27.74 -7.42
CA GLN A 188 12.61 26.63 -6.85
C GLN A 188 13.36 25.89 -7.95
N LEU A 189 14.62 25.60 -7.71
CA LEU A 189 15.46 24.78 -8.58
C LEU A 189 15.38 23.33 -8.12
N VAL A 190 15.02 22.45 -9.04
CA VAL A 190 15.00 21.01 -8.84
C VAL A 190 16.18 20.41 -9.60
N CYS A 191 17.05 19.71 -8.89
CA CYS A 191 18.19 19.02 -9.49
C CYS A 191 17.74 17.65 -10.01
N LEU A 192 17.90 17.40 -11.31
CA LEU A 192 17.50 16.18 -11.99
C LEU A 192 18.74 15.39 -12.41
N ASP A 193 18.57 14.12 -12.72
CA ASP A 193 19.66 13.25 -13.23
C ASP A 193 20.23 13.74 -14.57
N ASN A 194 19.37 14.34 -15.41
CA ASN A 194 19.71 14.84 -16.75
C ASN A 194 19.75 16.36 -16.86
N GLY A 195 19.74 17.09 -15.72
CA GLY A 195 19.81 18.54 -15.73
C GLY A 195 19.13 19.21 -14.52
N PHE A 196 18.29 20.20 -14.77
CA PHE A 196 17.53 20.87 -13.74
C PHE A 196 16.19 21.40 -14.27
N ALA A 197 15.23 21.55 -13.37
CA ALA A 197 13.95 22.20 -13.63
C ALA A 197 13.76 23.40 -12.71
N ILE A 198 12.98 24.39 -13.15
CA ILE A 198 12.55 25.52 -12.32
C ILE A 198 11.05 25.42 -12.10
N LEU A 199 10.65 25.27 -10.84
CA LEU A 199 9.25 25.29 -10.42
C LEU A 199 8.87 26.72 -10.02
N ASN A 200 7.79 27.25 -10.61
CA ASN A 200 7.21 28.54 -10.21
C ASN A 200 5.98 28.30 -9.33
N ILE A 201 6.15 28.41 -8.02
CA ILE A 201 5.10 28.14 -7.03
C ILE A 201 3.94 29.14 -7.12
N LEU A 202 4.19 30.41 -7.49
CA LEU A 202 3.12 31.39 -7.65
C LEU A 202 2.22 31.11 -8.86
N GLN A 203 2.77 30.53 -9.92
CA GLN A 203 1.95 30.12 -11.07
C GLN A 203 1.07 28.93 -10.73
N LEU A 204 1.53 27.97 -9.93
CA LEU A 204 0.72 26.87 -9.42
C LEU A 204 -0.49 27.40 -8.62
N ASN A 205 -0.34 28.49 -7.86
CA ASN A 205 -1.42 29.12 -7.10
C ASN A 205 -2.51 29.74 -7.97
N ARG A 206 -2.20 30.16 -9.20
CA ARG A 206 -3.15 30.85 -10.09
C ARG A 206 -4.04 29.91 -10.89
N LEU A 207 -3.78 28.62 -10.86
CA LEU A 207 -4.62 27.64 -11.55
C LEU A 207 -6.00 27.57 -10.88
N PRO A 208 -7.10 27.51 -11.66
CA PRO A 208 -8.45 27.41 -11.11
C PRO A 208 -8.59 26.13 -10.28
N GLU A 209 -9.25 26.25 -9.15
CA GLU A 209 -9.51 25.13 -8.27
C GLU A 209 -10.78 24.39 -8.68
N VAL A 210 -10.65 23.44 -9.57
CA VAL A 210 -11.73 22.52 -9.93
C VAL A 210 -11.55 21.24 -9.12
N ASN A 211 -12.36 21.06 -8.09
CA ASN A 211 -12.27 19.89 -7.21
C ASN A 211 -13.42 18.92 -7.46
N LEU A 212 -13.57 18.46 -8.70
CA LEU A 212 -14.57 17.49 -9.09
C LEU A 212 -14.00 16.08 -9.16
N PRO A 213 -14.75 15.06 -8.70
CA PRO A 213 -14.32 13.68 -8.86
C PRO A 213 -14.22 13.32 -10.36
N PRO A 214 -13.37 12.37 -10.76
CA PRO A 214 -13.38 11.84 -12.12
C PRO A 214 -14.71 11.18 -12.44
N ASN A 215 -15.07 11.13 -13.72
CA ASN A 215 -16.28 10.44 -14.18
C ASN A 215 -15.98 8.97 -14.44
N ILE A 216 -16.83 8.06 -13.94
CA ILE A 216 -16.84 6.66 -14.35
C ILE A 216 -17.78 6.56 -15.56
N ASN A 217 -17.19 6.38 -16.74
CA ASN A 217 -17.92 6.45 -18.02
C ASN A 217 -18.57 5.11 -18.39
N ASP A 218 -17.93 4.01 -18.07
CA ASP A 218 -18.41 2.68 -18.46
C ASP A 218 -17.93 1.59 -17.49
N VAL A 219 -18.81 0.61 -17.26
CA VAL A 219 -18.51 -0.59 -16.46
C VAL A 219 -19.01 -1.80 -17.25
N ARG A 220 -18.08 -2.63 -17.69
CA ARG A 220 -18.38 -3.84 -18.45
C ARG A 220 -17.95 -5.08 -17.72
N PHE A 221 -18.80 -6.11 -17.78
CA PHE A 221 -18.52 -7.45 -17.29
C PHE A 221 -18.43 -8.42 -18.46
N TRP A 222 -17.45 -9.34 -18.44
CA TRP A 222 -17.31 -10.37 -19.48
C TRP A 222 -16.89 -11.70 -18.88
N ARG A 223 -17.08 -12.77 -19.66
CA ARG A 223 -16.82 -14.15 -19.24
C ARG A 223 -15.38 -14.58 -19.53
N ASN A 224 -14.93 -14.49 -20.75
CA ASN A 224 -13.61 -14.89 -21.23
C ASN A 224 -13.07 -13.88 -22.25
N GLU A 225 -11.75 -13.80 -22.42
CA GLU A 225 -11.11 -12.88 -23.37
C GLU A 225 -11.55 -13.08 -24.83
N LYS A 226 -11.96 -14.31 -25.20
CA LYS A 226 -12.44 -14.65 -26.54
C LYS A 226 -13.94 -14.40 -26.75
N ASP A 227 -14.69 -14.17 -25.69
CA ASP A 227 -16.13 -13.92 -25.75
C ASP A 227 -16.37 -12.41 -25.82
N SER A 228 -16.85 -11.93 -26.96
CA SER A 228 -17.33 -10.55 -27.11
C SER A 228 -18.63 -10.28 -26.35
N ALA A 229 -19.18 -11.28 -25.66
CA ALA A 229 -20.39 -11.15 -24.85
C ALA A 229 -20.09 -10.38 -23.56
N SER A 230 -20.14 -9.05 -23.65
CA SER A 230 -20.23 -8.18 -22.48
C SER A 230 -21.69 -8.02 -22.08
N ILE A 231 -21.97 -8.08 -20.79
CA ILE A 231 -23.30 -7.74 -20.28
C ILE A 231 -23.27 -6.32 -19.71
N LYS A 232 -24.37 -5.58 -19.93
CA LYS A 232 -24.67 -4.41 -19.12
C LYS A 232 -25.20 -4.92 -17.78
N PRO A 233 -24.57 -4.58 -16.67
CA PRO A 233 -25.00 -5.09 -15.37
C PRO A 233 -26.38 -4.54 -15.01
N ARG A 234 -27.15 -5.36 -14.32
CA ARG A 234 -28.44 -4.93 -13.76
C ARG A 234 -28.19 -4.07 -12.54
N MET A 235 -28.71 -2.87 -12.53
CA MET A 235 -28.61 -2.00 -11.36
C MET A 235 -29.75 -2.32 -10.38
N THR A 236 -29.41 -2.68 -9.16
CA THR A 236 -30.36 -2.93 -8.09
C THR A 236 -29.89 -2.20 -6.83
N ARG A 237 -30.71 -1.30 -6.30
CA ARG A 237 -30.41 -0.48 -5.11
C ARG A 237 -29.06 0.25 -5.16
N GLY A 238 -28.70 0.82 -6.34
CA GLY A 238 -27.45 1.56 -6.51
C GLY A 238 -26.20 0.66 -6.65
N MET A 239 -26.36 -0.66 -6.76
CA MET A 239 -25.29 -1.63 -6.96
C MET A 239 -25.48 -2.35 -8.29
N LEU A 240 -24.39 -2.56 -9.03
CA LEU A 240 -24.36 -3.34 -10.25
C LEU A 240 -24.24 -4.83 -9.90
N ILE A 241 -25.10 -5.69 -10.44
CA ILE A 241 -25.11 -7.12 -10.15
C ILE A 241 -24.69 -7.90 -11.39
N SER A 242 -23.67 -8.73 -11.24
CA SER A 242 -23.15 -9.64 -12.27
C SER A 242 -23.31 -11.10 -11.86
N PRO A 243 -23.79 -11.98 -12.76
CA PRO A 243 -23.77 -13.43 -12.52
C PRO A 243 -22.35 -13.98 -12.41
N ALA A 244 -22.17 -15.08 -11.69
CA ALA A 244 -20.87 -15.75 -11.46
C ALA A 244 -20.02 -15.98 -12.70
N LYS A 245 -20.65 -16.27 -13.84
CA LYS A 245 -19.96 -16.55 -15.10
C LYS A 245 -19.32 -15.31 -15.77
N PHE A 246 -19.72 -14.09 -15.36
CA PHE A 246 -19.19 -12.81 -15.83
C PHE A 246 -18.41 -12.15 -14.70
N ASN A 247 -17.30 -12.75 -14.34
CA ASN A 247 -16.49 -12.36 -13.19
C ASN A 247 -15.21 -11.57 -13.57
N ASN A 248 -15.11 -11.14 -14.81
CA ASN A 248 -14.13 -10.13 -15.21
C ASN A 248 -14.83 -8.79 -15.34
N ILE A 249 -14.19 -7.72 -14.92
CA ILE A 249 -14.72 -6.36 -15.00
C ILE A 249 -13.70 -5.41 -15.62
N ARG A 250 -14.18 -4.50 -16.45
CA ARG A 250 -13.43 -3.32 -16.91
C ARG A 250 -14.19 -2.08 -16.50
N VAL A 251 -13.49 -1.16 -15.87
CA VAL A 251 -14.00 0.17 -15.53
C VAL A 251 -13.25 1.18 -16.36
N THR A 252 -13.98 2.04 -17.06
CA THR A 252 -13.42 3.15 -17.86
C THR A 252 -13.82 4.47 -17.20
N PHE A 253 -12.86 5.36 -17.05
CA PHE A 253 -13.04 6.63 -16.35
C PHE A 253 -12.29 7.75 -17.07
N ALA A 254 -12.68 9.00 -16.78
CA ALA A 254 -12.04 10.19 -17.34
C ALA A 254 -12.03 11.33 -16.31
N SER A 255 -11.09 12.26 -16.44
CA SER A 255 -11.07 13.49 -15.65
C SER A 255 -12.12 14.47 -16.19
N ASN A 256 -12.71 15.26 -15.30
CA ASN A 256 -13.61 16.37 -15.66
C ASN A 256 -12.85 17.64 -16.11
N GLU A 257 -11.54 17.68 -15.96
CA GLU A 257 -10.73 18.81 -16.41
C GLU A 257 -10.25 18.63 -17.85
N VAL A 258 -10.32 19.70 -18.65
CA VAL A 258 -10.06 19.68 -20.11
C VAL A 258 -8.66 20.22 -20.47
N ILE A 259 -7.76 20.43 -19.53
CA ILE A 259 -6.47 21.05 -19.81
C ILE A 259 -5.46 20.00 -20.32
N GLY A 260 -4.80 20.29 -21.45
CA GLY A 260 -3.95 19.46 -22.30
C GLY A 260 -2.70 18.80 -21.72
N THR A 261 -2.72 18.37 -20.47
CA THR A 261 -1.65 17.61 -19.82
C THR A 261 -2.07 16.17 -19.63
N LYS A 262 -1.10 15.24 -19.61
CA LYS A 262 -1.33 13.85 -19.22
C LYS A 262 -2.08 13.82 -17.89
N ARG A 263 -3.13 13.03 -17.77
CA ARG A 263 -3.90 12.86 -16.54
C ARG A 263 -3.47 11.61 -15.84
N TYR A 264 -3.29 11.71 -14.53
CA TYR A 264 -2.90 10.61 -13.68
C TYR A 264 -4.05 10.23 -12.76
N PHE A 265 -4.30 8.95 -12.68
CA PHE A 265 -5.35 8.38 -11.88
C PHE A 265 -4.75 7.39 -10.88
N GLN A 266 -5.33 7.35 -9.70
CA GLN A 266 -5.17 6.26 -8.75
C GLN A 266 -6.52 5.59 -8.57
N TYR A 267 -6.53 4.29 -8.46
CA TYR A 267 -7.73 3.51 -8.21
C TYR A 267 -7.49 2.42 -7.17
N THR A 268 -8.56 1.97 -6.56
CA THR A 268 -8.55 0.85 -5.61
C THR A 268 -9.82 0.02 -5.78
N LEU A 269 -9.74 -1.26 -5.42
CA LEU A 269 -10.87 -2.18 -5.40
C LEU A 269 -11.05 -2.72 -3.98
N GLU A 270 -11.91 -2.08 -3.20
CA GLU A 270 -12.30 -2.61 -1.89
C GLU A 270 -13.06 -3.93 -2.05
N GLY A 271 -12.77 -4.89 -1.19
CA GLY A 271 -13.22 -6.27 -1.30
C GLY A 271 -12.15 -7.20 -1.92
N MET A 272 -11.04 -6.65 -2.42
CA MET A 272 -9.86 -7.37 -2.86
C MET A 272 -8.64 -6.90 -2.06
N ASP A 273 -7.85 -5.96 -2.53
CA ASP A 273 -6.60 -5.52 -1.89
C ASP A 273 -6.76 -4.26 -1.04
N GLY A 274 -7.72 -3.38 -1.38
CA GLY A 274 -8.04 -2.16 -0.64
C GLY A 274 -7.00 -1.03 -0.69
N GLU A 275 -5.82 -1.27 -1.23
CA GLU A 275 -4.77 -0.26 -1.39
C GLU A 275 -4.94 0.56 -2.68
N TRP A 276 -4.49 1.82 -2.65
CA TRP A 276 -4.45 2.65 -3.85
C TRP A 276 -3.30 2.21 -4.77
N SER A 277 -3.60 2.12 -6.07
CA SER A 277 -2.58 1.86 -7.09
C SER A 277 -1.53 2.98 -7.12
N THR A 278 -0.39 2.73 -7.76
CA THR A 278 0.50 3.80 -8.21
C THR A 278 -0.21 4.71 -9.21
N TRP A 279 0.32 5.91 -9.44
CA TRP A 279 -0.21 6.86 -10.40
C TRP A 279 -0.08 6.34 -11.83
N GLN A 280 -1.17 6.33 -12.59
CA GLN A 280 -1.22 5.81 -13.95
C GLN A 280 -1.97 6.75 -14.88
N THR A 281 -1.55 6.79 -16.14
CA THR A 281 -2.22 7.58 -17.20
C THR A 281 -3.34 6.81 -17.89
N SER A 282 -3.47 5.53 -17.62
CA SER A 282 -4.54 4.70 -18.18
C SER A 282 -5.91 5.20 -17.72
N THR A 283 -6.83 5.32 -18.67
CA THR A 283 -8.23 5.68 -18.43
C THR A 283 -9.14 4.47 -18.23
N SER A 284 -8.56 3.28 -18.13
CA SER A 284 -9.32 2.05 -17.86
C SER A 284 -8.49 1.05 -17.07
N VAL A 285 -9.16 0.27 -16.23
CA VAL A 285 -8.58 -0.85 -15.49
C VAL A 285 -9.43 -2.09 -15.65
N SER A 286 -8.79 -3.25 -15.66
CA SER A 286 -9.47 -4.53 -15.79
C SER A 286 -9.05 -5.47 -14.66
N TYR A 287 -10.04 -6.04 -13.99
CA TYR A 287 -9.84 -7.11 -13.00
C TYR A 287 -10.37 -8.42 -13.57
N LYS A 288 -9.59 -9.48 -13.45
CA LYS A 288 -9.91 -10.79 -14.02
C LYS A 288 -10.19 -11.80 -12.91
N ARG A 289 -11.18 -12.67 -13.13
CA ARG A 289 -11.53 -13.80 -12.26
C ARG A 289 -11.82 -13.40 -10.82
N LEU A 290 -12.55 -12.31 -10.63
CA LEU A 290 -12.96 -11.88 -9.29
C LEU A 290 -13.80 -12.99 -8.63
N PRO A 291 -13.53 -13.30 -7.35
CA PRO A 291 -14.38 -14.21 -6.58
C PRO A 291 -15.81 -13.66 -6.41
N PRO A 292 -16.80 -14.51 -6.11
CA PRO A 292 -18.10 -14.03 -5.66
C PRO A 292 -17.97 -13.16 -4.42
N GLY A 293 -18.62 -12.00 -4.43
CA GLY A 293 -18.53 -11.03 -3.33
C GLY A 293 -19.00 -9.64 -3.73
N ASP A 294 -18.96 -8.73 -2.77
CA ASP A 294 -19.31 -7.32 -2.94
C ASP A 294 -18.04 -6.49 -3.03
N TYR A 295 -18.00 -5.59 -3.99
CA TYR A 295 -16.85 -4.78 -4.32
C TYR A 295 -17.22 -3.30 -4.44
N THR A 296 -16.30 -2.43 -4.04
CA THR A 296 -16.38 -1.00 -4.31
C THR A 296 -15.13 -0.55 -5.05
N PHE A 297 -15.29 -0.24 -6.33
CA PHE A 297 -14.24 0.40 -7.10
C PHE A 297 -14.24 1.90 -6.82
N LYS A 298 -13.06 2.46 -6.54
CA LYS A 298 -12.86 3.90 -6.34
C LYS A 298 -11.75 4.39 -7.25
N VAL A 299 -11.92 5.58 -7.82
CA VAL A 299 -10.91 6.24 -8.64
C VAL A 299 -10.83 7.72 -8.28
N ARG A 300 -9.62 8.25 -8.22
CA ARG A 300 -9.33 9.66 -7.97
C ARG A 300 -8.26 10.17 -8.93
N THR A 301 -8.17 11.46 -9.10
CA THR A 301 -7.17 12.13 -9.92
C THR A 301 -6.61 13.34 -9.17
N LEU A 302 -5.65 14.01 -9.75
CA LEU A 302 -5.19 15.32 -9.29
C LEU A 302 -5.88 16.42 -10.09
N ASN A 303 -6.24 17.49 -9.41
CA ASN A 303 -6.66 18.70 -10.08
C ASN A 303 -5.45 19.46 -10.68
N SER A 304 -5.70 20.59 -11.34
CA SER A 304 -4.66 21.42 -11.95
C SER A 304 -3.61 21.98 -10.96
N LYS A 305 -3.92 21.99 -9.67
CA LYS A 305 -2.97 22.36 -8.59
C LYS A 305 -2.23 21.18 -7.98
N GLY A 306 -2.42 19.97 -8.51
CA GLY A 306 -1.84 18.77 -7.92
C GLY A 306 -2.54 18.32 -6.62
N ILE A 307 -3.74 18.86 -6.31
CA ILE A 307 -4.50 18.46 -5.13
C ILE A 307 -5.39 17.26 -5.51
N LEU A 308 -5.48 16.30 -4.59
CA LEU A 308 -6.34 15.13 -4.77
C LEU A 308 -7.81 15.53 -4.89
N THR A 309 -8.46 15.05 -5.95
CA THR A 309 -9.92 15.21 -6.08
C THR A 309 -10.64 14.21 -5.17
N PRO A 310 -11.91 14.46 -4.82
CA PRO A 310 -12.78 13.44 -4.26
C PRO A 310 -12.80 12.20 -5.16
N ALA A 311 -12.92 11.02 -4.57
CA ALA A 311 -12.98 9.79 -5.35
C ALA A 311 -14.36 9.55 -5.93
N ALA A 312 -14.44 9.24 -7.23
CA ALA A 312 -15.62 8.62 -7.81
C ALA A 312 -15.69 7.16 -7.42
N MET A 313 -16.89 6.62 -7.21
CA MET A 313 -17.06 5.24 -6.80
C MET A 313 -18.18 4.53 -7.54
N VAL A 314 -18.02 3.23 -7.76
CA VAL A 314 -19.06 2.33 -8.25
C VAL A 314 -19.05 1.05 -7.42
N LYS A 315 -20.24 0.66 -6.96
CA LYS A 315 -20.44 -0.58 -6.19
C LYS A 315 -20.97 -1.67 -7.10
N PHE A 316 -20.41 -2.86 -6.99
CA PHE A 316 -20.89 -4.03 -7.74
C PHE A 316 -20.75 -5.30 -6.93
N SER A 317 -21.57 -6.30 -7.29
CA SER A 317 -21.57 -7.62 -6.68
C SER A 317 -21.46 -8.70 -7.75
N ILE A 318 -20.61 -9.69 -7.49
CA ILE A 318 -20.51 -10.91 -8.29
C ILE A 318 -21.23 -12.02 -7.54
N GLN A 319 -22.32 -12.51 -8.13
CA GLN A 319 -23.12 -13.54 -7.50
C GLN A 319 -22.37 -14.86 -7.43
N PRO A 320 -22.57 -15.67 -6.37
CA PRO A 320 -22.03 -17.02 -6.34
C PRO A 320 -22.69 -17.90 -7.43
N PRO A 321 -21.97 -18.92 -7.95
CA PRO A 321 -22.55 -19.87 -8.89
C PRO A 321 -23.68 -20.66 -8.23
N PHE A 322 -24.65 -21.09 -9.02
CA PHE A 322 -25.87 -21.77 -8.54
C PHE A 322 -25.57 -22.92 -7.56
N PHE A 323 -24.53 -23.71 -7.83
CA PHE A 323 -24.17 -24.87 -7.00
C PHE A 323 -23.63 -24.51 -5.60
N LEU A 324 -23.23 -23.27 -5.37
CA LEU A 324 -22.85 -22.73 -4.04
C LEU A 324 -23.99 -21.91 -3.40
N SER A 325 -25.16 -21.83 -4.03
CA SER A 325 -26.30 -21.10 -3.50
C SER A 325 -27.03 -21.92 -2.42
N TRP A 326 -27.71 -21.25 -1.49
CA TRP A 326 -28.56 -21.90 -0.47
C TRP A 326 -29.63 -22.82 -1.09
N LYS A 327 -30.14 -22.48 -2.31
CA LYS A 327 -31.08 -23.29 -3.09
C LYS A 327 -30.48 -24.62 -3.54
N ALA A 328 -29.23 -24.60 -3.97
CA ALA A 328 -28.48 -25.83 -4.31
C ALA A 328 -28.22 -26.69 -3.06
N GLY A 329 -27.98 -26.06 -1.91
CA GLY A 329 -27.86 -26.75 -0.63
C GLY A 329 -29.11 -27.58 -0.27
N ILE A 330 -30.30 -26.98 -0.42
CA ILE A 330 -31.58 -27.72 -0.25
C ILE A 330 -31.69 -28.89 -1.22
N LEU A 331 -31.35 -28.67 -2.50
CA LEU A 331 -31.39 -29.72 -3.53
C LEU A 331 -30.46 -30.90 -3.14
N TYR A 332 -29.25 -30.60 -2.66
CA TYR A 332 -28.31 -31.64 -2.20
C TYR A 332 -28.85 -32.43 -1.01
N ILE A 333 -29.48 -31.77 -0.03
CA ILE A 333 -30.14 -32.45 1.11
C ILE A 333 -31.26 -33.37 0.60
N CYS A 334 -32.13 -32.91 -0.31
CA CYS A 334 -33.18 -33.72 -0.91
C CYS A 334 -32.63 -34.95 -1.65
N ILE A 335 -31.55 -34.80 -2.41
CA ILE A 335 -30.88 -35.92 -3.12
C ILE A 335 -30.34 -36.95 -2.09
N ILE A 336 -29.68 -36.49 -1.04
CA ILE A 336 -29.14 -37.39 0.02
C ILE A 336 -30.25 -38.13 0.69
N LEU A 337 -31.37 -37.48 1.05
CA LEU A 337 -32.53 -38.11 1.65
C LEU A 337 -33.18 -39.14 0.70
N ALA A 338 -33.30 -38.83 -0.58
CA ALA A 338 -33.81 -39.76 -1.58
C ALA A 338 -32.92 -41.02 -1.73
N ILE A 339 -31.61 -40.84 -1.82
CA ILE A 339 -30.64 -41.95 -1.88
C ILE A 339 -30.72 -42.80 -0.60
N SER A 340 -30.79 -42.16 0.55
CA SER A 340 -30.94 -42.83 1.86
C SER A 340 -32.26 -43.66 1.91
N GLY A 341 -33.38 -43.08 1.46
CA GLY A 341 -34.66 -43.76 1.35
C GLY A 341 -34.62 -44.99 0.41
N ILE A 342 -34.04 -44.84 -0.74
CA ILE A 342 -33.86 -45.95 -1.71
C ILE A 342 -32.97 -47.05 -1.12
N SER A 343 -31.85 -46.66 -0.50
CA SER A 343 -30.94 -47.59 0.17
C SER A 343 -31.62 -48.35 1.29
N ARG A 344 -32.39 -47.69 2.17
CA ARG A 344 -33.20 -48.33 3.23
C ARG A 344 -34.21 -49.30 2.65
N ASN A 345 -34.92 -48.94 1.56
CA ASN A 345 -35.89 -49.85 0.95
C ASN A 345 -35.23 -51.07 0.32
N ARG A 346 -34.07 -50.90 -0.33
CA ARG A 346 -33.27 -52.00 -0.87
C ARG A 346 -32.77 -52.93 0.25
N TYR A 347 -32.29 -52.35 1.33
CA TYR A 347 -31.84 -53.10 2.51
C TYR A 347 -32.98 -53.91 3.17
N LYS A 348 -34.14 -53.30 3.34
CA LYS A 348 -35.34 -54.00 3.87
C LYS A 348 -35.79 -55.16 2.93
N LYS A 349 -35.79 -54.95 1.59
CA LYS A 349 -36.10 -56.03 0.63
C LYS A 349 -35.09 -57.17 0.70
N ARG A 350 -33.79 -56.90 0.83
CA ARG A 350 -32.76 -57.94 0.96
C ARG A 350 -32.92 -58.76 2.26
N ILE A 351 -33.18 -58.08 3.38
CA ILE A 351 -33.43 -58.77 4.64
C ILE A 351 -34.68 -59.68 4.54
N LYS A 352 -35.76 -59.17 3.96
CA LYS A 352 -36.99 -59.95 3.78
C LYS A 352 -36.76 -61.18 2.88
N GLN A 353 -36.04 -61.02 1.77
CA GLN A 353 -35.68 -62.15 0.90
C GLN A 353 -34.79 -63.18 1.60
N HIS A 354 -33.84 -62.72 2.41
CA HIS A 354 -32.97 -63.60 3.19
C HIS A 354 -33.75 -64.39 4.21
N PHE A 355 -34.70 -63.72 4.90
CA PHE A 355 -35.56 -64.37 5.86
C PHE A 355 -36.53 -65.39 5.23
N GLU A 356 -37.12 -65.05 4.07
CA GLU A 356 -37.98 -65.98 3.30
C GLU A 356 -37.16 -67.15 2.77
N GLN A 357 -35.93 -66.99 2.35
CA GLN A 357 -35.06 -68.11 1.95
C GLN A 357 -34.71 -69.03 3.14
N GLN A 358 -34.40 -68.47 4.29
CA GLN A 358 -34.14 -69.28 5.48
C GLN A 358 -35.39 -70.10 5.91
N GLN A 359 -36.56 -69.48 5.91
CA GLN A 359 -37.80 -70.21 6.20
C GLN A 359 -38.08 -71.35 5.21
N ARG A 360 -37.85 -71.15 3.91
CA ARG A 360 -37.99 -72.20 2.89
C ARG A 360 -36.99 -73.31 3.13
N GLN A 361 -35.75 -73.03 3.41
CA GLN A 361 -34.74 -74.04 3.74
C GLN A 361 -35.07 -74.85 4.98
N GLU A 362 -35.65 -74.19 5.99
CA GLU A 362 -36.05 -74.84 7.19
C GLU A 362 -37.29 -75.75 7.00
N GLN A 363 -38.26 -75.26 6.19
CA GLN A 363 -39.43 -76.12 5.81
C GLN A 363 -38.99 -77.30 4.94
N GLU A 364 -38.06 -77.12 4.02
CA GLU A 364 -37.51 -78.23 3.19
C GLU A 364 -36.75 -79.26 4.04
N LYS A 365 -36.05 -78.86 5.10
CA LYS A 365 -35.38 -79.75 6.02
C LYS A 365 -36.42 -80.56 6.88
N ILE A 366 -37.41 -79.90 7.40
CA ILE A 366 -38.48 -80.53 8.18
C ILE A 366 -39.25 -81.53 7.30
N GLN A 367 -39.49 -81.21 6.04
CA GLN A 367 -40.15 -82.07 5.05
C GLN A 367 -39.31 -83.33 4.73
N LYS A 368 -38.01 -83.14 4.51
CA LYS A 368 -37.06 -84.26 4.29
C LYS A 368 -37.00 -85.20 5.53
N GLU A 369 -36.92 -84.63 6.73
CA GLU A 369 -36.94 -85.41 7.96
C GLU A 369 -38.25 -86.17 8.13
N ARG A 370 -39.38 -85.59 7.75
CA ARG A 370 -40.69 -86.33 7.76
C ARG A 370 -40.69 -87.47 6.75
N GLU A 371 -40.25 -87.25 5.55
CA GLU A 371 -40.16 -88.29 4.51
C GLU A 371 -39.17 -89.39 4.89
N GLU A 372 -38.09 -89.08 5.55
CA GLU A 372 -37.10 -90.04 6.06
C GLU A 372 -37.66 -90.85 7.20
N ASN A 373 -38.37 -90.24 8.14
CA ASN A 373 -39.07 -90.89 9.24
C ASN A 373 -40.21 -91.80 8.73
N GLU A 374 -40.98 -91.38 7.71
CA GLU A 374 -41.99 -92.23 7.07
C GLU A 374 -41.35 -93.44 6.40
N ARG A 375 -40.19 -93.27 5.69
CA ARG A 375 -39.45 -94.43 5.13
C ARG A 375 -38.91 -95.39 6.18
N VAL A 376 -38.49 -94.88 7.35
CA VAL A 376 -38.04 -95.75 8.42
C VAL A 376 -39.20 -96.44 9.02
N ILE A 377 -40.37 -95.81 9.22
CA ILE A 377 -41.59 -96.48 9.72
C ILE A 377 -42.04 -97.56 8.76
N MET A 378 -42.09 -97.31 7.48
CA MET A 378 -42.43 -98.34 6.44
C MET A 378 -41.45 -99.57 6.41
N ARG A 379 -40.14 -99.31 6.72
CA ARG A 379 -39.16 -100.41 6.83
C ARG A 379 -39.30 -101.25 8.12
N ILE A 380 -39.93 -100.74 9.18
CA ILE A 380 -40.17 -101.44 10.44
C ILE A 380 -41.49 -102.24 10.39
N GLN A 381 -42.44 -101.92 9.43
CA GLN A 381 -43.76 -102.59 9.32
C GLN A 381 -43.74 -103.68 8.26
N ASN A 382 -42.64 -103.93 7.53
CA ASN A 382 -42.42 -105.08 6.65
C ASN A 382 -41.34 -106.03 7.30
#